data_046ec48f8e9eed4ea8db79b44b0a0126
#
_entry.id   046ec48f8e9eed4ea8db79b44b0a0126
#
_cell.length_a   1.000
_cell.length_b   1.000
_cell.length_c   1.000
_cell.angle_alpha   90.00
_cell.angle_beta   90.00
_cell.angle_gamma   90.00
#
_symmetry.space_group_name_H-M   'P 1'
#
loop_
_entity.id
_entity.type
_entity.pdbx_description
1 polymer ?
#
loop_
_entity_poly.entity_id
_entity_poly.type
_entity_poly.pdbx_seq_one_letter_code
_entity_poly.pdbx_strand_id
1 'polypeptide(L)'
;MGEMCEKDDGEGMSGTREELTGVPGLARLVVVDRTGSTNDDLRSALTGVDGRLDLRAAAAWPHISALWARRQDAGRGRAGRRWVTPPGSALTVSFVLRPLVPAAALAWLPLLAGLAARDVVDAILISARAPWRARTKWPNDVVLVPNERAGEGIAAG
;
A
#
# COMPACT_ATOMS: atom_id res chain seq x y z
N MET A 1 -12.33 -20.48 -19.42
CA MET A 1 -12.99 -21.43 -18.51
C MET A 1 -12.03 -21.54 -17.34
N GLY A 2 -12.17 -20.64 -16.37
CA GLY A 2 -11.29 -20.49 -15.20
C GLY A 2 -11.91 -21.22 -14.02
N GLU A 3 -11.18 -22.16 -13.44
CA GLU A 3 -11.58 -22.88 -12.24
C GLU A 3 -11.59 -21.92 -11.04
N MET A 4 -12.78 -21.75 -10.48
CA MET A 4 -12.95 -21.19 -9.14
C MET A 4 -12.52 -22.23 -8.12
N CYS A 5 -11.37 -22.04 -7.52
CA CYS A 5 -10.96 -22.80 -6.34
C CYS A 5 -11.39 -22.02 -5.09
N GLU A 6 -12.54 -22.39 -4.57
CA GLU A 6 -13.03 -21.99 -3.27
C GLU A 6 -12.35 -22.85 -2.22
N LYS A 7 -11.46 -22.27 -1.42
CA LYS A 7 -11.02 -22.81 -0.14
C LYS A 7 -11.10 -21.72 0.91
N ASP A 8 -12.11 -21.89 1.74
CA ASP A 8 -12.26 -21.26 3.04
C ASP A 8 -11.24 -21.86 4.01
N ASP A 9 -10.25 -21.09 4.44
CA ASP A 9 -9.37 -21.45 5.55
C ASP A 9 -8.92 -20.19 6.32
N GLY A 10 -9.58 -19.95 7.45
CA GLY A 10 -9.06 -19.16 8.56
C GLY A 10 -9.40 -17.66 8.54
N GLU A 11 -9.81 -17.15 9.69
CA GLU A 11 -10.24 -15.78 10.04
C GLU A 11 -9.28 -14.65 9.60
N GLY A 12 -9.18 -14.32 8.30
CA GLY A 12 -8.31 -13.26 7.82
C GLY A 12 -8.82 -12.55 6.57
N MET A 13 -9.07 -13.29 5.51
CA MET A 13 -9.50 -12.74 4.24
C MET A 13 -10.88 -13.29 3.86
N SER A 14 -11.85 -12.39 3.68
CA SER A 14 -13.20 -12.74 3.24
C SER A 14 -13.50 -12.05 1.90
N GLY A 15 -14.15 -12.76 1.00
CA GLY A 15 -14.50 -12.26 -0.32
C GLY A 15 -13.58 -12.77 -1.44
N THR A 16 -13.77 -12.21 -2.63
CA THR A 16 -13.04 -12.60 -3.83
C THR A 16 -11.57 -12.21 -3.73
N ARG A 17 -10.70 -13.16 -4.09
CA ARG A 17 -9.26 -12.94 -4.27
C ARG A 17 -8.95 -12.96 -5.75
N GLU A 18 -8.38 -11.88 -6.25
CA GLU A 18 -8.01 -11.71 -7.64
C GLU A 18 -6.50 -11.47 -7.77
N GLU A 19 -5.85 -12.13 -8.71
CA GLU A 19 -4.46 -11.85 -9.03
C GLU A 19 -4.39 -11.08 -10.35
N LEU A 20 -3.91 -9.86 -10.30
CA LEU A 20 -3.72 -9.01 -11.47
C LEU A 20 -2.31 -9.17 -12.01
N THR A 21 -2.21 -9.54 -13.29
CA THR A 21 -0.95 -9.70 -14.01
C THR A 21 -0.67 -8.51 -14.92
N GLY A 22 0.62 -8.30 -15.25
CA GLY A 22 1.01 -7.24 -16.19
C GLY A 22 0.90 -5.81 -15.65
N VAL A 23 0.78 -5.62 -14.33
CA VAL A 23 0.81 -4.29 -13.72
C VAL A 23 2.23 -3.75 -13.78
N PRO A 24 2.49 -2.63 -14.50
CA PRO A 24 3.84 -2.10 -14.63
C PRO A 24 4.50 -1.83 -13.28
N GLY A 25 5.75 -2.27 -13.12
CA GLY A 25 6.52 -2.07 -11.91
C GLY A 25 6.21 -3.01 -10.75
N LEU A 26 5.22 -3.90 -10.87
CA LEU A 26 4.91 -4.92 -9.87
C LEU A 26 5.23 -6.31 -10.40
N ALA A 27 5.91 -7.12 -9.59
CA ALA A 27 6.14 -8.53 -9.89
C ALA A 27 4.87 -9.36 -9.65
N ARG A 28 4.04 -8.92 -8.71
CA ARG A 28 2.76 -9.55 -8.38
C ARG A 28 1.83 -8.55 -7.71
N LEU A 29 0.55 -8.54 -8.07
CA LEU A 29 -0.50 -7.82 -7.37
C LEU A 29 -1.66 -8.75 -7.04
N VAL A 30 -1.94 -8.90 -5.77
CA VAL A 30 -3.13 -9.60 -5.27
C VAL A 30 -4.12 -8.58 -4.73
N VAL A 31 -5.36 -8.66 -5.17
CA VAL A 31 -6.46 -7.83 -4.70
C VAL A 31 -7.43 -8.69 -3.91
N VAL A 32 -7.84 -8.22 -2.75
CA VAL A 32 -8.86 -8.86 -1.92
C VAL A 32 -9.98 -7.86 -1.61
N ASP A 33 -11.20 -8.36 -1.51
CA ASP A 33 -12.33 -7.47 -1.20
C ASP A 33 -12.25 -6.94 0.23
N ARG A 34 -11.90 -7.82 1.18
CA ARG A 34 -11.87 -7.48 2.59
C ARG A 34 -10.79 -8.25 3.34
N THR A 35 -10.14 -7.57 4.28
CA THR A 35 -9.21 -8.20 5.22
C THR A 35 -9.21 -7.49 6.56
N GLY A 36 -8.65 -8.14 7.59
CA GLY A 36 -8.32 -7.49 8.85
C GLY A 36 -7.19 -6.48 8.69
N SER A 37 -6.07 -6.92 8.11
CA SER A 37 -4.88 -6.10 7.88
C SER A 37 -4.01 -6.68 6.78
N THR A 38 -3.79 -5.92 5.71
CA THR A 38 -2.90 -6.31 4.60
C THR A 38 -1.47 -6.62 5.05
N ASN A 39 -0.98 -5.94 6.09
CA ASN A 39 0.34 -6.21 6.67
C ASN A 39 0.38 -7.54 7.44
N ASP A 40 -0.66 -7.84 8.23
CA ASP A 40 -0.73 -9.07 8.98
C ASP A 40 -0.91 -10.27 8.03
N ASP A 41 -1.71 -10.12 6.97
CA ASP A 41 -1.89 -11.15 5.94
C ASP A 41 -0.56 -11.47 5.25
N LEU A 42 0.18 -10.44 4.79
CA LEU A 42 1.48 -10.65 4.18
C LEU A 42 2.49 -11.24 5.16
N ARG A 43 2.47 -10.81 6.43
CA ARG A 43 3.34 -11.38 7.45
C ARG A 43 3.02 -12.87 7.62
N SER A 44 1.76 -13.24 7.77
CA SER A 44 1.32 -14.63 7.89
C SER A 44 1.66 -15.44 6.64
N ALA A 45 1.47 -14.89 5.45
CA ALA A 45 1.80 -15.53 4.19
C ALA A 45 3.30 -15.74 3.96
N LEU A 46 4.16 -14.98 4.65
CA LEU A 46 5.62 -15.02 4.48
C LEU A 46 6.34 -15.74 5.61
N THR A 47 5.65 -16.09 6.70
CA THR A 47 6.26 -16.75 7.86
C THR A 47 5.72 -18.16 8.04
N GLY A 48 6.62 -19.07 8.45
CA GLY A 48 6.24 -20.43 8.86
C GLY A 48 5.63 -20.46 10.27
N VAL A 49 5.25 -21.63 10.69
CA VAL A 49 4.65 -21.89 12.02
C VAL A 49 5.59 -21.51 13.18
N ASP A 50 6.88 -21.43 12.92
CA ASP A 50 7.91 -21.00 13.87
C ASP A 50 8.10 -19.46 13.91
N GLY A 51 7.30 -18.72 13.15
CA GLY A 51 7.37 -17.26 13.05
C GLY A 51 8.57 -16.73 12.23
N ARG A 52 9.35 -17.63 11.62
CA ARG A 52 10.48 -17.27 10.75
C ARG A 52 10.04 -17.18 9.29
N LEU A 53 10.83 -16.46 8.50
CA LEU A 53 10.60 -16.35 7.07
C LEU A 53 10.63 -17.74 6.41
N ASP A 54 9.52 -18.09 5.76
CA ASP A 54 9.43 -19.30 4.94
C ASP A 54 9.92 -18.99 3.51
N LEU A 55 11.03 -19.62 3.12
CA LEU A 55 11.63 -19.40 1.80
C LEU A 55 10.74 -19.86 0.64
N ARG A 56 9.86 -20.86 0.86
CA ARG A 56 8.89 -21.31 -0.15
C ARG A 56 7.77 -20.28 -0.33
N ALA A 57 7.20 -19.81 0.76
CA ALA A 57 6.25 -18.71 0.76
C ALA A 57 6.86 -17.44 0.15
N ALA A 58 8.15 -17.22 0.44
CA ALA A 58 8.91 -16.14 -0.15
C ALA A 58 9.01 -16.20 -1.68
N ALA A 59 9.02 -17.38 -2.29
CA ALA A 59 9.01 -17.54 -3.74
C ALA A 59 7.67 -17.10 -4.36
N ALA A 60 6.55 -17.31 -3.64
CA ALA A 60 5.22 -16.87 -4.06
C ALA A 60 5.03 -15.34 -4.00
N TRP A 61 5.88 -14.63 -3.23
CA TRP A 61 5.85 -13.17 -3.07
C TRP A 61 7.22 -12.57 -3.43
N PRO A 62 7.56 -12.45 -4.72
CA PRO A 62 8.85 -11.88 -5.15
C PRO A 62 8.99 -10.41 -4.75
N HIS A 63 10.20 -9.84 -4.97
CA HIS A 63 10.44 -8.41 -4.76
C HIS A 63 9.45 -7.53 -5.53
N ILE A 64 8.94 -6.48 -4.88
CA ILE A 64 7.90 -5.58 -5.41
C ILE A 64 6.59 -6.33 -5.72
N SER A 65 6.19 -7.25 -4.84
CA SER A 65 4.81 -7.76 -4.81
C SER A 65 3.94 -6.89 -3.91
N ALA A 66 2.65 -6.82 -4.21
CA ALA A 66 1.69 -6.02 -3.46
C ALA A 66 0.42 -6.82 -3.12
N LEU A 67 -0.13 -6.55 -1.94
CA LEU A 67 -1.46 -6.96 -1.51
C LEU A 67 -2.32 -5.71 -1.32
N TRP A 68 -3.36 -5.58 -2.10
CA TRP A 68 -4.33 -4.50 -2.02
C TRP A 68 -5.66 -5.01 -1.48
N ALA A 69 -6.17 -4.37 -0.44
CA ALA A 69 -7.51 -4.62 0.07
C ALA A 69 -8.45 -3.45 -0.27
N ARG A 70 -9.61 -3.78 -0.83
CA ARG A 70 -10.68 -2.79 -1.06
C ARG A 70 -11.26 -2.28 0.25
N ARG A 71 -11.20 -3.11 1.31
CA ARG A 71 -11.60 -2.77 2.67
C ARG A 71 -10.69 -3.42 3.70
N GLN A 72 -10.33 -2.66 4.75
CA GLN A 72 -9.58 -3.14 5.89
C GLN A 72 -10.33 -2.84 7.20
N ASP A 73 -10.54 -3.86 8.05
CA ASP A 73 -11.36 -3.73 9.25
C ASP A 73 -10.57 -3.56 10.55
N ALA A 74 -9.34 -4.07 10.60
CA ALA A 74 -8.48 -4.02 11.78
C ALA A 74 -7.16 -3.27 11.49
N GLY A 75 -7.22 -2.18 10.73
CA GLY A 75 -6.07 -1.34 10.46
C GLY A 75 -5.46 -0.79 11.75
N ARG A 76 -4.12 -0.77 11.82
CA ARG A 76 -3.38 -0.34 13.00
C ARG A 76 -2.52 0.89 12.68
N GLY A 77 -2.65 1.92 13.51
CA GLY A 77 -1.77 3.06 13.55
C GLY A 77 -0.70 2.90 14.63
N ARG A 78 0.21 3.87 14.73
CA ARG A 78 1.22 3.93 15.79
C ARG A 78 0.56 4.09 17.16
N ALA A 79 1.23 3.62 18.22
CA ALA A 79 0.78 3.70 19.61
C ALA A 79 -0.60 3.03 19.84
N GLY A 80 -0.87 1.92 19.17
CA GLY A 80 -2.10 1.16 19.37
C GLY A 80 -3.37 1.80 18.80
N ARG A 81 -3.26 2.91 18.07
CA ARG A 81 -4.41 3.57 17.46
C ARG A 81 -5.03 2.67 16.40
N ARG A 82 -6.35 2.64 16.36
CA ARG A 82 -7.08 1.98 15.28
C ARG A 82 -7.11 2.90 14.05
N TRP A 83 -6.81 2.33 12.89
CA TRP A 83 -6.98 3.00 11.62
C TRP A 83 -8.30 2.57 10.99
N VAL A 84 -9.20 3.51 10.82
CA VAL A 84 -10.52 3.27 10.19
C VAL A 84 -10.51 3.87 8.80
N THR A 85 -10.83 3.07 7.82
CA THR A 85 -10.89 3.48 6.42
C THR A 85 -12.31 3.26 5.90
N PRO A 86 -13.08 4.31 5.63
CA PRO A 86 -14.37 4.16 4.98
C PRO A 86 -14.21 3.50 3.62
N PRO A 87 -15.15 2.66 3.18
CA PRO A 87 -15.09 2.01 1.86
C PRO A 87 -14.93 3.03 0.74
N GLY A 88 -14.01 2.76 -0.20
CA GLY A 88 -13.77 3.62 -1.36
C GLY A 88 -13.03 4.93 -1.09
N SER A 89 -12.63 5.22 0.17
CA SER A 89 -11.97 6.49 0.53
C SER A 89 -10.44 6.40 0.60
N ALA A 90 -9.87 5.22 0.49
CA ALA A 90 -8.42 5.04 0.56
C ALA A 90 -7.92 3.84 -0.23
N LEU A 91 -6.69 3.91 -0.66
CA LEU A 91 -5.91 2.79 -1.19
C LEU A 91 -5.18 2.11 -0.03
N THR A 92 -5.65 0.92 0.36
CA THR A 92 -5.02 0.13 1.42
C THR A 92 -4.16 -0.96 0.80
N VAL A 93 -2.84 -0.73 0.74
CA VAL A 93 -1.89 -1.64 0.10
C VAL A 93 -0.67 -1.87 0.97
N SER A 94 -0.18 -3.12 0.96
CA SER A 94 1.10 -3.50 1.56
C SER A 94 2.01 -4.08 0.49
N PHE A 95 3.31 -3.75 0.58
CA PHE A 95 4.32 -4.20 -0.37
C PHE A 95 5.31 -5.16 0.29
N VAL A 96 5.71 -6.18 -0.45
CA VAL A 96 6.87 -7.02 -0.13
C VAL A 96 8.09 -6.45 -0.82
N LEU A 97 9.01 -5.92 -0.03
CA LEU A 97 10.28 -5.37 -0.51
C LEU A 97 11.44 -6.26 -0.06
N ARG A 98 12.39 -6.51 -0.96
CA ARG A 98 13.60 -7.30 -0.69
C ARG A 98 14.83 -6.54 -1.19
N PRO A 99 15.11 -5.37 -0.60
CA PRO A 99 16.24 -4.57 -1.02
C PRO A 99 17.56 -5.28 -0.64
N LEU A 100 18.51 -5.29 -1.56
CA LEU A 100 19.87 -5.80 -1.34
C LEU A 100 20.74 -4.68 -0.73
N VAL A 101 20.42 -4.30 0.49
CA VAL A 101 21.10 -3.23 1.23
C VAL A 101 21.45 -3.70 2.64
N PRO A 102 22.46 -3.09 3.30
CA PRO A 102 22.73 -3.36 4.71
C PRO A 102 21.51 -3.12 5.60
N ALA A 103 21.34 -3.92 6.65
CA ALA A 103 20.19 -3.82 7.57
C ALA A 103 19.99 -2.41 8.13
N ALA A 104 21.07 -1.69 8.41
CA ALA A 104 21.01 -0.29 8.87
C ALA A 104 20.30 0.66 7.88
N ALA A 105 20.39 0.37 6.58
CA ALA A 105 19.74 1.18 5.54
C ALA A 105 18.22 0.95 5.49
N LEU A 106 17.70 -0.14 6.06
CA LEU A 106 16.26 -0.40 6.09
C LEU A 106 15.48 0.64 6.89
N ALA A 107 16.13 1.34 7.83
CA ALA A 107 15.53 2.43 8.59
C ALA A 107 15.09 3.62 7.71
N TRP A 108 15.64 3.75 6.49
CA TRP A 108 15.26 4.79 5.53
C TRP A 108 13.98 4.45 4.74
N LEU A 109 13.54 3.19 4.72
CA LEU A 109 12.38 2.77 3.93
C LEU A 109 11.10 3.57 4.22
N PRO A 110 10.74 3.88 5.48
CA PRO A 110 9.54 4.68 5.74
C PRO A 110 9.64 6.10 5.15
N LEU A 111 10.82 6.72 5.19
CA LEU A 111 11.06 8.04 4.60
C LEU A 111 10.94 8.01 3.08
N LEU A 112 11.55 7.02 2.45
CA LEU A 112 11.48 6.83 0.99
C LEU A 112 10.04 6.53 0.55
N ALA A 113 9.30 5.71 1.31
CA ALA A 113 7.90 5.44 1.05
C ALA A 113 7.04 6.72 1.15
N GLY A 114 7.29 7.56 2.16
CA GLY A 114 6.62 8.86 2.32
C GLY A 114 6.90 9.80 1.15
N LEU A 115 8.15 9.87 0.69
CA LEU A 115 8.53 10.69 -0.47
C LEU A 115 7.88 10.17 -1.75
N ALA A 116 7.93 8.87 -2.01
CA ALA A 116 7.31 8.26 -3.18
C ALA A 116 5.79 8.48 -3.19
N ALA A 117 5.12 8.29 -2.06
CA ALA A 117 3.69 8.55 -1.95
C ALA A 117 3.36 10.04 -2.19
N ARG A 118 4.17 10.96 -1.62
CA ARG A 118 4.02 12.40 -1.86
C ARG A 118 4.14 12.73 -3.34
N ASP A 119 5.13 12.19 -4.05
CA ASP A 119 5.37 12.46 -5.46
C ASP A 119 4.21 11.98 -6.34
N VAL A 120 3.67 10.79 -6.06
CA VAL A 120 2.51 10.24 -6.79
C VAL A 120 1.28 11.12 -6.54
N VAL A 121 0.97 11.46 -5.29
CA VAL A 121 -0.18 12.31 -4.96
C VAL A 121 -0.03 13.69 -5.59
N ASP A 122 1.17 14.29 -5.54
CA ASP A 122 1.42 15.60 -6.12
C ASP A 122 1.27 15.59 -7.65
N ALA A 123 1.73 14.54 -8.32
CA ALA A 123 1.53 14.37 -9.77
C ALA A 123 0.05 14.27 -10.15
N ILE A 124 -0.75 13.52 -9.36
CA ILE A 124 -2.21 13.43 -9.56
C ILE A 124 -2.86 14.80 -9.38
N LEU A 125 -2.50 15.55 -8.33
CA LEU A 125 -3.06 16.87 -8.05
C LEU A 125 -2.72 17.87 -9.17
N ILE A 126 -1.49 17.83 -9.68
CA ILE A 126 -1.05 18.67 -10.81
C ILE A 126 -1.87 18.32 -12.06
N SER A 127 -1.98 17.04 -12.39
CA SER A 127 -2.73 16.57 -13.56
C SER A 127 -4.21 16.95 -13.48
N ALA A 128 -4.80 16.89 -12.29
CA ALA A 128 -6.18 17.29 -12.01
C ALA A 128 -6.37 18.82 -11.90
N ARG A 129 -5.30 19.62 -12.02
CA ARG A 129 -5.31 21.07 -11.77
C ARG A 129 -5.93 21.44 -10.42
N ALA A 130 -5.71 20.58 -9.42
CA ALA A 130 -6.25 20.78 -8.08
C ALA A 130 -5.59 22.02 -7.40
N PRO A 131 -6.33 22.76 -6.56
CA PRO A 131 -5.79 23.90 -5.82
C PRO A 131 -4.96 23.47 -4.59
N TRP A 132 -4.41 22.27 -4.64
CA TRP A 132 -3.66 21.64 -3.56
C TRP A 132 -2.32 21.11 -4.04
N ARG A 133 -1.36 21.01 -3.10
CA ARG A 133 -0.07 20.36 -3.30
C ARG A 133 0.16 19.33 -2.21
N ALA A 134 0.84 18.25 -2.55
CA ALA A 134 1.25 17.26 -1.55
C ALA A 134 2.57 17.68 -0.88
N ARG A 135 2.64 17.51 0.43
CA ARG A 135 3.84 17.74 1.26
C ARG A 135 4.06 16.56 2.18
N THR A 136 5.31 16.30 2.51
CA THR A 136 5.67 15.28 3.49
C THR A 136 5.66 15.89 4.88
N LYS A 137 4.89 15.30 5.79
CA LYS A 137 4.99 15.54 7.23
C LYS A 137 5.81 14.41 7.84
N TRP A 138 6.91 14.77 8.44
CA TRP A 138 7.87 13.82 8.96
C TRP A 138 7.23 12.79 9.92
N PRO A 139 7.60 11.48 9.86
CA PRO A 139 8.60 10.92 8.93
C PRO A 139 8.06 10.50 7.56
N ASN A 140 6.77 10.17 7.40
CA ASN A 140 6.23 9.55 6.21
C ASN A 140 4.74 9.81 5.96
N ASP A 141 4.14 10.76 6.68
CA ASP A 141 2.79 11.21 6.42
C ASP A 141 2.77 12.12 5.18
N VAL A 142 1.75 11.97 4.33
CA VAL A 142 1.49 12.89 3.22
C VAL A 142 0.29 13.75 3.58
N VAL A 143 0.47 15.06 3.48
CA VAL A 143 -0.58 16.05 3.77
C VAL A 143 -0.80 16.95 2.57
N LEU A 144 -2.00 17.45 2.42
CA LEU A 144 -2.35 18.41 1.38
C LEU A 144 -2.29 19.83 1.95
N VAL A 145 -1.66 20.73 1.20
CA VAL A 145 -1.60 22.15 1.52
C VAL A 145 -2.13 22.96 0.33
N PRO A 146 -2.69 24.17 0.55
CA PRO A 146 -3.11 25.02 -0.54
C PRO A 146 -1.94 25.32 -1.50
N ASN A 147 -2.22 25.36 -2.80
CA ASN A 147 -1.26 25.76 -3.81
C ASN A 147 -1.32 27.28 -3.99
N GLU A 148 -0.46 28.03 -3.33
CA GLU A 148 -0.42 29.50 -3.39
C GLU A 148 -0.24 30.05 -4.82
N ARG A 149 0.32 29.26 -5.74
CA ARG A 149 0.51 29.64 -7.15
C ARG A 149 -0.71 29.36 -8.03
N ALA A 150 -1.74 28.67 -7.54
CA ALA A 150 -2.93 28.37 -8.32
C ALA A 150 -3.82 29.61 -8.58
N GLY A 151 -3.60 30.70 -7.83
CA GLY A 151 -4.33 31.97 -7.98
C GLY A 151 -3.69 32.98 -8.93
N GLU A 152 -2.42 32.83 -9.29
CA GLU A 152 -1.69 33.82 -10.10
C GLU A 152 -1.90 33.69 -11.61
N GLY A 153 -2.58 32.65 -12.08
CA GLY A 153 -2.79 32.37 -13.51
C GLY A 153 -4.09 32.90 -14.12
N ILE A 154 -4.97 33.57 -13.37
CA ILE A 154 -6.30 34.02 -13.85
C ILE A 154 -6.38 35.55 -14.01
N ALA A 155 -5.33 36.29 -13.71
CA ALA A 155 -5.34 37.76 -13.77
C ALA A 155 -4.51 38.34 -14.93
N ALA A 156 -4.47 37.67 -16.11
CA ALA A 156 -3.90 38.28 -17.32
C ALA A 156 -4.62 37.75 -18.55
N GLY A 157 -5.72 38.36 -18.93
CA GLY A 157 -6.46 38.11 -20.14
C GLY A 157 -7.61 39.11 -20.31
#